data_e0201f7918ec4d82d2cdf4ae5f2e4856
#
_entry.id   e0201f7918ec4d82d2cdf4ae5f2e4856
#
_cell.length_a   1.000
_cell.length_b   1.000
_cell.length_c   1.000
_cell.angle_alpha   90.00
_cell.angle_beta   90.00
_cell.angle_gamma   90.00
#
_symmetry.space_group_name_H-M   'P 1'
#
loop_
_entity.id
_entity.type
_entity.pdbx_description
1 polymer ?
#
loop_
_entity_poly.entity_id
_entity_poly.type
_entity_poly.pdbx_seq_one_letter_code
_entity_poly.pdbx_strand_id
1 'polypeptide(L)'
;MYRRTIFKYALLILLLAAAVTGSVLQAAETRPYRIAIVPFAINAEKDLTYLRNGIADMLTSRLAWENKVQVLGREQTVAAAKQATGPLNEIQAQILGVKLEADYVLFGSLTIFGNSISMDAKMVDVSGERQTLSFFNQAEGMGKVIPQINRFATDINAKVFGRQMASPVALGPAVTTTYGAPSAPGRQPVPRQDIHAHPEKLLQGGFQPEDTPTTSPLMSAGAPLDAQQTSSLNPAFISTAGPQGRTREFWKSPAFNSLVSGIDIGDVNGDNILETVVATPTKVMIYQGVNNKFRKIYEHDTGGFTRNIGADIADMNGNGIPEIYITGLNNQLTGVNSTVLEFTGSGFQVLVKDSRWFFRVADHSQRGKILLGQRRKVNTMDPFSSAVFELNWEGQELSAGERLLPSGKASVMGLAYSDILNDGGEAIIAYTKTDKLRVLNRSGKDQWTGGETLGGNLQHLTMPTEGKGDKYLNAFYLPTRLKSADLDGDGKTEVILIKNFEMAGRKLQQFRSYKGGQLEAHIWNGLGMVPQWKTRKISGRLQDFAIGDFDGDGRQELVAAVIMKEGRVALTKAKSAIIAYELKQ
;
A
#
# COMPACT_ATOMS: atom_id res chain seq x y z
N MET A 1 -51.54 -51.26 55.05
CA MET A 1 -50.69 -52.05 54.11
C MET A 1 -50.64 -51.43 52.67
N TYR A 2 -51.62 -50.71 52.23
CA TYR A 2 -51.76 -50.19 50.87
C TYR A 2 -50.76 -49.02 50.47
N ARG A 3 -50.33 -48.20 51.41
CA ARG A 3 -49.44 -47.09 51.13
C ARG A 3 -47.97 -47.45 50.76
N ARG A 4 -47.48 -48.60 51.27
CA ARG A 4 -46.13 -49.10 50.96
C ARG A 4 -46.02 -49.76 49.59
N THR A 5 -47.09 -50.22 49.03
CA THR A 5 -47.11 -50.87 47.71
C THR A 5 -47.16 -49.87 46.61
N ILE A 6 -47.92 -48.78 46.78
CA ILE A 6 -47.98 -47.65 45.79
C ILE A 6 -46.63 -46.96 45.66
N PHE A 7 -45.88 -46.80 46.77
CA PHE A 7 -44.55 -46.15 46.74
C PHE A 7 -43.50 -46.99 46.00
N LYS A 8 -43.59 -48.32 46.09
CA LYS A 8 -42.69 -49.23 45.35
C LYS A 8 -42.98 -49.26 43.85
N TYR A 9 -44.20 -49.15 43.43
CA TYR A 9 -44.55 -49.05 42.00
C TYR A 9 -44.26 -47.68 41.43
N ALA A 10 -44.47 -46.64 42.20
CA ALA A 10 -44.06 -45.28 41.79
C ALA A 10 -42.52 -45.16 41.64
N LEU A 11 -41.73 -45.76 42.54
CA LEU A 11 -40.28 -45.79 42.47
C LEU A 11 -39.77 -46.62 41.27
N LEU A 12 -40.47 -47.74 40.98
CA LEU A 12 -40.17 -48.65 39.86
C LEU A 12 -40.46 -47.96 38.51
N ILE A 13 -41.57 -47.21 38.42
CA ILE A 13 -41.92 -46.43 37.22
C ILE A 13 -40.95 -45.25 37.03
N LEU A 14 -40.51 -44.62 38.10
CA LEU A 14 -39.52 -43.56 38.04
C LEU A 14 -38.13 -44.05 37.59
N LEU A 15 -37.73 -45.25 38.05
CA LEU A 15 -36.51 -45.94 37.63
C LEU A 15 -36.59 -46.44 36.17
N LEU A 16 -37.74 -46.91 35.71
CA LEU A 16 -37.94 -47.26 34.30
C LEU A 16 -37.96 -46.05 33.40
N ALA A 17 -38.53 -44.91 33.84
CA ALA A 17 -38.49 -43.65 33.09
C ALA A 17 -37.07 -43.07 32.98
N ALA A 18 -36.25 -43.23 34.02
CA ALA A 18 -34.83 -42.81 33.99
C ALA A 18 -33.96 -43.71 33.09
N ALA A 19 -34.33 -44.98 32.91
CA ALA A 19 -33.63 -45.90 32.01
C ALA A 19 -33.96 -45.68 30.53
N VAL A 20 -35.11 -45.06 30.19
CA VAL A 20 -35.49 -44.74 28.80
C VAL A 20 -34.94 -43.41 28.34
N THR A 21 -34.55 -42.50 29.26
CA THR A 21 -33.92 -41.22 28.89
C THR A 21 -32.40 -41.26 28.77
N GLY A 22 -31.78 -42.43 29.04
CA GLY A 22 -30.32 -42.63 29.01
C GLY A 22 -29.73 -43.10 27.68
N SER A 23 -30.48 -43.15 26.61
CA SER A 23 -29.97 -43.70 25.34
C SER A 23 -30.48 -42.90 24.16
N VAL A 24 -29.97 -41.75 23.88
CA VAL A 24 -29.72 -41.22 22.52
C VAL A 24 -28.81 -39.97 22.65
N LEU A 25 -27.59 -40.15 23.18
CA LEU A 25 -26.50 -39.33 22.70
C LEU A 25 -25.77 -40.16 21.64
N GLN A 26 -26.46 -40.42 20.57
CA GLN A 26 -25.82 -40.88 19.34
C GLN A 26 -25.03 -39.67 18.84
N ALA A 27 -23.72 -39.74 18.98
CA ALA A 27 -22.84 -38.81 18.29
C ALA A 27 -23.24 -38.85 16.82
N ALA A 28 -23.87 -37.80 16.32
CA ALA A 28 -24.09 -37.61 14.89
C ALA A 28 -22.71 -37.75 14.25
N GLU A 29 -22.46 -38.84 13.53
CA GLU A 29 -21.30 -38.96 12.66
C GLU A 29 -21.40 -37.80 11.69
N THR A 30 -20.63 -36.73 11.96
CA THR A 30 -20.58 -35.60 11.09
C THR A 30 -19.97 -36.06 9.78
N ARG A 31 -20.77 -36.14 8.73
CA ARG A 31 -20.28 -36.45 7.39
C ARG A 31 -19.12 -35.50 7.05
N PRO A 32 -18.12 -35.95 6.28
CA PRO A 32 -17.02 -35.09 5.89
C PRO A 32 -17.54 -33.91 5.08
N TYR A 33 -16.95 -32.71 5.31
CA TYR A 33 -17.20 -31.52 4.49
C TYR A 33 -16.79 -31.78 3.06
N ARG A 34 -17.67 -31.51 2.11
CA ARG A 34 -17.42 -31.64 0.67
C ARG A 34 -17.02 -30.30 0.10
N ILE A 35 -15.85 -30.24 -0.52
CA ILE A 35 -15.31 -29.00 -1.08
C ILE A 35 -15.18 -29.11 -2.59
N ALA A 36 -15.75 -28.17 -3.34
CA ALA A 36 -15.50 -28.00 -4.76
C ALA A 36 -14.38 -26.95 -4.95
N ILE A 37 -13.26 -27.34 -5.56
CA ILE A 37 -12.18 -26.42 -5.92
C ILE A 37 -12.30 -26.08 -7.40
N VAL A 38 -12.73 -24.86 -7.70
CA VAL A 38 -12.81 -24.37 -9.08
C VAL A 38 -11.41 -23.97 -9.54
N PRO A 39 -10.97 -24.37 -10.75
CA PRO A 39 -9.67 -23.99 -11.26
C PRO A 39 -9.47 -22.47 -11.26
N PHE A 40 -8.36 -22.03 -10.71
CA PHE A 40 -8.04 -20.61 -10.58
C PHE A 40 -7.90 -19.93 -11.95
N ALA A 41 -8.39 -18.70 -12.07
CA ALA A 41 -8.09 -17.86 -13.22
C ALA A 41 -6.61 -17.46 -13.20
N ILE A 42 -5.91 -17.66 -14.30
CA ILE A 42 -4.51 -17.26 -14.43
C ILE A 42 -4.45 -15.99 -15.28
N ASN A 43 -3.98 -14.89 -14.67
CA ASN A 43 -3.77 -13.60 -15.30
C ASN A 43 -2.25 -13.36 -15.39
N ALA A 44 -1.66 -13.63 -16.52
CA ALA A 44 -0.23 -13.48 -16.76
C ALA A 44 0.04 -12.99 -18.20
N GLU A 45 1.18 -12.32 -18.40
CA GLU A 45 1.61 -11.89 -19.74
C GLU A 45 2.02 -13.08 -20.65
N LYS A 46 2.53 -14.14 -20.01
CA LYS A 46 2.89 -15.38 -20.68
C LYS A 46 1.82 -16.44 -20.47
N ASP A 47 1.71 -17.40 -21.37
CA ASP A 47 0.81 -18.54 -21.16
C ASP A 47 1.36 -19.43 -20.02
N LEU A 48 0.67 -19.36 -18.90
CA LEU A 48 0.95 -20.15 -17.69
C LEU A 48 -0.26 -21.02 -17.31
N THR A 49 -1.04 -21.44 -18.30
CA THR A 49 -2.27 -22.24 -18.12
C THR A 49 -2.00 -23.55 -17.38
N TYR A 50 -0.79 -24.12 -17.46
CA TYR A 50 -0.37 -25.30 -16.69
C TYR A 50 -0.44 -25.10 -15.17
N LEU A 51 -0.22 -23.88 -14.68
CA LEU A 51 -0.33 -23.56 -13.25
C LEU A 51 -1.77 -23.72 -12.73
N ARG A 52 -2.76 -23.52 -13.56
CA ARG A 52 -4.18 -23.70 -13.19
C ARG A 52 -4.45 -25.08 -12.61
N ASN A 53 -3.97 -26.10 -13.31
CA ASN A 53 -4.15 -27.49 -12.89
C ASN A 53 -3.28 -27.81 -11.66
N GLY A 54 -2.00 -27.38 -11.69
CA GLY A 54 -1.07 -27.59 -10.57
C GLY A 54 -1.55 -26.97 -9.26
N ILE A 55 -2.13 -25.76 -9.30
CA ILE A 55 -2.68 -25.11 -8.11
C ILE A 55 -3.87 -25.90 -7.56
N ALA A 56 -4.80 -26.33 -8.42
CA ALA A 56 -5.96 -27.10 -8.03
C ALA A 56 -5.55 -28.44 -7.39
N ASP A 57 -4.59 -29.15 -8.00
CA ASP A 57 -4.08 -30.43 -7.51
C ASP A 57 -3.35 -30.28 -6.16
N MET A 58 -2.52 -29.22 -6.02
CA MET A 58 -1.85 -28.92 -4.76
C MET A 58 -2.85 -28.56 -3.66
N LEU A 59 -3.88 -27.77 -3.93
CA LEU A 59 -4.92 -27.44 -2.96
C LEU A 59 -5.74 -28.68 -2.58
N THR A 60 -6.08 -29.54 -3.55
CA THR A 60 -6.77 -30.80 -3.31
C THR A 60 -6.01 -31.67 -2.31
N SER A 61 -4.72 -31.88 -2.53
CA SER A 61 -3.90 -32.72 -1.64
C SER A 61 -3.72 -32.12 -0.24
N ARG A 62 -3.71 -30.81 -0.10
CA ARG A 62 -3.47 -30.12 1.18
C ARG A 62 -4.73 -29.88 2.01
N LEU A 63 -5.89 -29.79 1.36
CA LEU A 63 -7.17 -29.59 2.03
C LEU A 63 -7.84 -30.92 2.38
N ALA A 64 -7.56 -31.99 1.65
CA ALA A 64 -8.07 -33.31 1.98
C ALA A 64 -7.68 -33.72 3.41
N TRP A 65 -8.68 -34.19 4.17
CA TRP A 65 -8.49 -34.63 5.54
C TRP A 65 -9.40 -35.83 5.79
N GLU A 66 -8.78 -36.96 6.03
CA GLU A 66 -9.49 -38.23 6.20
C GLU A 66 -10.65 -38.13 7.20
N ASN A 67 -11.81 -38.58 6.79
CA ASN A 67 -13.08 -38.54 7.55
C ASN A 67 -13.57 -37.15 7.99
N LYS A 68 -12.92 -36.06 7.53
CA LYS A 68 -13.29 -34.68 7.89
C LYS A 68 -13.54 -33.78 6.67
N VAL A 69 -12.71 -33.89 5.64
CA VAL A 69 -12.78 -33.04 4.45
C VAL A 69 -12.56 -33.88 3.19
N GLN A 70 -13.56 -33.92 2.35
CA GLN A 70 -13.54 -34.59 1.04
C GLN A 70 -13.50 -33.52 -0.06
N VAL A 71 -12.43 -33.49 -0.88
CA VAL A 71 -12.36 -32.63 -2.05
C VAL A 71 -12.99 -33.33 -3.24
N LEU A 72 -13.90 -32.65 -3.94
CA LEU A 72 -14.59 -33.17 -5.13
C LEU A 72 -13.62 -33.30 -6.30
N GLY A 73 -13.89 -34.28 -7.18
CA GLY A 73 -13.06 -34.53 -8.34
C GLY A 73 -12.97 -33.31 -9.27
N ARG A 74 -11.75 -33.02 -9.76
CA ARG A 74 -11.49 -31.86 -10.64
C ARG A 74 -12.36 -31.88 -11.90
N GLU A 75 -12.51 -33.02 -12.54
CA GLU A 75 -13.30 -33.12 -13.80
C GLU A 75 -14.75 -32.73 -13.58
N GLN A 76 -15.35 -33.22 -12.49
CA GLN A 76 -16.71 -32.89 -12.09
C GLN A 76 -16.87 -31.38 -11.83
N THR A 77 -15.93 -30.78 -11.10
CA THR A 77 -15.96 -29.36 -10.78
C THR A 77 -15.75 -28.49 -12.02
N VAL A 78 -14.83 -28.87 -12.91
CA VAL A 78 -14.60 -28.16 -14.18
C VAL A 78 -15.81 -28.24 -15.11
N ALA A 79 -16.42 -29.42 -15.25
CA ALA A 79 -17.61 -29.62 -16.08
C ALA A 79 -18.77 -28.75 -15.60
N ALA A 80 -18.99 -28.69 -14.29
CA ALA A 80 -20.03 -27.85 -13.69
C ALA A 80 -19.73 -26.35 -13.83
N ALA A 81 -18.47 -25.94 -13.64
CA ALA A 81 -18.05 -24.53 -13.77
C ALA A 81 -18.15 -23.99 -15.21
N LYS A 82 -17.92 -24.82 -16.23
CA LYS A 82 -18.11 -24.45 -17.66
C LYS A 82 -19.55 -24.11 -18.02
N GLN A 83 -20.52 -24.57 -17.26
CA GLN A 83 -21.94 -24.28 -17.47
C GLN A 83 -22.40 -22.99 -16.80
N ALA A 84 -21.55 -22.35 -15.99
CA ALA A 84 -21.84 -21.06 -15.40
C ALA A 84 -21.70 -19.95 -16.45
N THR A 85 -22.72 -19.12 -16.60
CA THR A 85 -22.73 -17.98 -17.50
C THR A 85 -22.02 -16.78 -16.85
N GLY A 86 -20.80 -16.45 -17.28
CA GLY A 86 -20.03 -15.29 -16.83
C GLY A 86 -18.94 -15.58 -15.77
N PRO A 87 -18.24 -14.54 -15.28
CA PRO A 87 -17.18 -14.70 -14.28
C PRO A 87 -17.74 -15.14 -12.94
N LEU A 88 -17.13 -16.14 -12.33
CA LEU A 88 -17.58 -16.74 -11.08
C LEU A 88 -17.56 -15.70 -9.92
N ASN A 89 -18.72 -15.41 -9.39
CA ASN A 89 -18.91 -14.58 -8.19
C ASN A 89 -19.48 -15.43 -7.03
N GLU A 90 -19.75 -14.83 -5.88
CA GLU A 90 -20.20 -15.56 -4.69
C GLU A 90 -21.56 -16.27 -4.91
N ILE A 91 -22.50 -15.59 -5.57
CA ILE A 91 -23.82 -16.17 -5.86
C ILE A 91 -23.69 -17.35 -6.83
N GLN A 92 -22.89 -17.21 -7.87
CA GLN A 92 -22.66 -18.29 -8.83
C GLN A 92 -21.88 -19.46 -8.20
N ALA A 93 -20.98 -19.17 -7.25
CA ALA A 93 -20.29 -20.20 -6.48
C ALA A 93 -21.27 -20.98 -5.58
N GLN A 94 -22.23 -20.32 -4.94
CA GLN A 94 -23.29 -21.00 -4.18
C GLN A 94 -24.15 -21.90 -5.08
N ILE A 95 -24.62 -21.39 -6.23
CA ILE A 95 -25.40 -22.18 -7.20
C ILE A 95 -24.59 -23.41 -7.68
N LEU A 96 -23.31 -23.21 -7.98
CA LEU A 96 -22.41 -24.30 -8.36
C LEU A 96 -22.24 -25.33 -7.24
N GLY A 97 -22.09 -24.86 -5.99
CA GLY A 97 -21.98 -25.70 -4.81
C GLY A 97 -23.21 -26.57 -4.59
N VAL A 98 -24.41 -25.99 -4.69
CA VAL A 98 -25.67 -26.74 -4.62
C VAL A 98 -25.72 -27.82 -5.69
N LYS A 99 -25.35 -27.50 -6.94
CA LYS A 99 -25.34 -28.48 -8.06
C LYS A 99 -24.36 -29.63 -7.84
N LEU A 100 -23.23 -29.35 -7.16
CA LEU A 100 -22.18 -30.32 -6.87
C LEU A 100 -22.40 -31.04 -5.51
N GLU A 101 -23.45 -30.68 -4.79
CA GLU A 101 -23.68 -31.10 -3.41
C GLU A 101 -22.45 -30.87 -2.51
N ALA A 102 -21.78 -29.75 -2.70
CA ALA A 102 -20.64 -29.31 -1.92
C ALA A 102 -21.09 -28.46 -0.73
N ASP A 103 -20.39 -28.55 0.39
CA ASP A 103 -20.60 -27.64 1.54
C ASP A 103 -19.87 -26.33 1.34
N TYR A 104 -18.73 -26.37 0.63
CA TYR A 104 -17.93 -25.19 0.32
C TYR A 104 -17.48 -25.16 -1.15
N VAL A 105 -17.39 -23.95 -1.70
CA VAL A 105 -16.80 -23.71 -3.02
C VAL A 105 -15.60 -22.79 -2.86
N LEU A 106 -14.43 -23.25 -3.30
CA LEU A 106 -13.19 -22.49 -3.35
C LEU A 106 -12.91 -22.06 -4.79
N PHE A 107 -12.77 -20.78 -5.04
CA PHE A 107 -12.41 -20.22 -6.34
C PHE A 107 -11.50 -18.99 -6.17
N GLY A 108 -10.77 -18.63 -7.22
CA GLY A 108 -9.86 -17.51 -7.13
C GLY A 108 -9.10 -17.23 -8.41
N SER A 109 -8.10 -16.37 -8.29
CA SER A 109 -7.19 -16.01 -9.37
C SER A 109 -5.74 -15.99 -8.90
N LEU A 110 -4.84 -16.32 -9.81
CA LEU A 110 -3.42 -16.08 -9.72
C LEU A 110 -3.05 -15.01 -10.76
N THR A 111 -2.60 -13.87 -10.29
CA THR A 111 -2.14 -12.78 -11.15
C THR A 111 -0.62 -12.69 -11.06
N ILE A 112 0.04 -12.77 -12.22
CA ILE A 112 1.49 -12.69 -12.33
C ILE A 112 1.80 -11.50 -13.23
N PHE A 113 2.55 -10.56 -12.67
CA PHE A 113 2.96 -9.36 -13.37
C PHE A 113 4.46 -9.13 -13.14
N GLY A 114 5.24 -9.29 -14.20
CA GLY A 114 6.71 -9.29 -14.08
C GLY A 114 7.17 -10.33 -13.05
N ASN A 115 7.84 -9.87 -11.99
CA ASN A 115 8.31 -10.74 -10.90
C ASN A 115 7.32 -10.84 -9.72
N SER A 116 6.20 -10.11 -9.75
CA SER A 116 5.21 -10.08 -8.67
C SER A 116 4.09 -11.07 -8.92
N ILE A 117 3.70 -11.79 -7.87
CA ILE A 117 2.65 -12.81 -7.89
C ILE A 117 1.62 -12.46 -6.83
N SER A 118 0.34 -12.35 -7.23
CA SER A 118 -0.79 -12.22 -6.31
C SER A 118 -1.71 -13.42 -6.46
N MET A 119 -2.06 -14.04 -5.34
CA MET A 119 -3.07 -15.08 -5.26
C MET A 119 -4.26 -14.55 -4.45
N ASP A 120 -5.41 -14.49 -5.09
CA ASP A 120 -6.67 -14.09 -4.48
C ASP A 120 -7.65 -15.25 -4.56
N ALA A 121 -8.27 -15.60 -3.44
CA ALA A 121 -9.25 -16.66 -3.41
C ALA A 121 -10.39 -16.39 -2.43
N LYS A 122 -11.53 -17.00 -2.71
CA LYS A 122 -12.72 -16.94 -1.87
C LYS A 122 -13.20 -18.33 -1.57
N MET A 123 -13.54 -18.58 -0.30
CA MET A 123 -14.23 -19.78 0.15
C MET A 123 -15.65 -19.40 0.54
N VAL A 124 -16.60 -19.91 -0.23
CA VAL A 124 -18.03 -19.62 -0.08
C VAL A 124 -18.69 -20.79 0.61
N ASP A 125 -19.41 -20.52 1.68
CA ASP A 125 -20.33 -21.47 2.32
C ASP A 125 -21.59 -21.60 1.47
N VAL A 126 -21.90 -22.81 1.01
CA VAL A 126 -23.01 -23.07 0.10
C VAL A 126 -24.36 -22.91 0.80
N SER A 127 -24.42 -23.20 2.11
CA SER A 127 -25.63 -22.97 2.90
C SER A 127 -25.96 -21.49 3.10
N GLY A 128 -24.97 -20.62 2.97
CA GLY A 128 -25.09 -19.17 3.22
C GLY A 128 -25.16 -18.81 4.70
N GLU A 129 -24.97 -19.75 5.62
CA GLU A 129 -24.99 -19.49 7.07
C GLU A 129 -23.73 -18.76 7.55
N ARG A 130 -22.62 -18.93 6.84
CA ARG A 130 -21.35 -18.31 7.16
C ARG A 130 -20.94 -17.29 6.10
N GLN A 131 -20.29 -16.23 6.56
CA GLN A 131 -19.76 -15.20 5.63
C GLN A 131 -18.66 -15.79 4.76
N THR A 132 -18.62 -15.36 3.49
CA THR A 132 -17.54 -15.71 2.57
C THR A 132 -16.19 -15.31 3.15
N LEU A 133 -15.27 -16.26 3.20
CA LEU A 133 -13.90 -16.03 3.62
C LEU A 133 -13.06 -15.65 2.40
N SER A 134 -12.43 -14.49 2.47
CA SER A 134 -11.50 -14.01 1.45
C SER A 134 -10.06 -14.20 1.91
N PHE A 135 -9.25 -14.78 1.05
CA PHE A 135 -7.83 -15.00 1.25
C PHE A 135 -7.06 -14.29 0.15
N PHE A 136 -6.00 -13.59 0.51
CA PHE A 136 -5.09 -13.06 -0.48
C PHE A 136 -3.65 -13.21 0.02
N ASN A 137 -2.74 -13.40 -0.92
CA ASN A 137 -1.33 -13.48 -0.63
C ASN A 137 -0.51 -12.96 -1.81
N GLN A 138 0.59 -12.29 -1.51
CA GLN A 138 1.49 -11.72 -2.51
C GLN A 138 2.92 -12.16 -2.26
N ALA A 139 3.68 -12.38 -3.33
CA ALA A 139 5.09 -12.72 -3.28
C ALA A 139 5.83 -12.21 -4.52
N GLU A 140 7.15 -12.20 -4.46
CA GLU A 140 8.01 -11.89 -5.59
C GLU A 140 8.74 -13.16 -6.04
N GLY A 141 8.73 -13.39 -7.36
CA GLY A 141 9.38 -14.53 -8.02
C GLY A 141 8.55 -15.80 -8.07
N MET A 142 8.60 -16.47 -9.24
CA MET A 142 7.87 -17.72 -9.51
C MET A 142 8.15 -18.83 -8.50
N GLY A 143 9.35 -18.89 -7.92
CA GLY A 143 9.69 -19.85 -6.86
C GLY A 143 8.89 -19.70 -5.57
N LYS A 144 8.16 -18.61 -5.39
CA LYS A 144 7.30 -18.37 -4.22
C LYS A 144 5.86 -18.87 -4.38
N VAL A 145 5.45 -19.32 -5.58
CA VAL A 145 4.08 -19.83 -5.84
C VAL A 145 3.75 -21.00 -4.92
N ILE A 146 4.63 -22.01 -4.85
CA ILE A 146 4.38 -23.20 -4.00
C ILE A 146 4.34 -22.87 -2.52
N PRO A 147 5.28 -22.10 -1.93
CA PRO A 147 5.16 -21.61 -0.55
C PRO A 147 3.86 -20.85 -0.28
N GLN A 148 3.38 -20.05 -1.23
CA GLN A 148 2.13 -19.30 -1.09
C GLN A 148 0.91 -20.22 -1.07
N ILE A 149 0.86 -21.25 -1.95
CA ILE A 149 -0.21 -22.25 -1.94
C ILE A 149 -0.22 -23.02 -0.62
N ASN A 150 0.95 -23.36 -0.07
CA ASN A 150 1.07 -24.03 1.22
C ASN A 150 0.48 -23.17 2.35
N ARG A 151 0.88 -21.88 2.42
CA ARG A 151 0.36 -20.95 3.42
C ARG A 151 -1.15 -20.78 3.28
N PHE A 152 -1.63 -20.63 2.05
CA PHE A 152 -3.05 -20.51 1.75
C PHE A 152 -3.85 -21.73 2.21
N ALA A 153 -3.38 -22.94 1.92
CA ALA A 153 -4.02 -24.17 2.40
C ALA A 153 -3.99 -24.29 3.93
N THR A 154 -2.91 -23.84 4.59
CA THR A 154 -2.81 -23.80 6.05
C THR A 154 -3.83 -22.83 6.64
N ASP A 155 -4.00 -21.66 6.05
CA ASP A 155 -4.98 -20.65 6.51
C ASP A 155 -6.42 -21.17 6.37
N ILE A 156 -6.76 -21.84 5.27
CA ILE A 156 -8.07 -22.49 5.09
C ILE A 156 -8.28 -23.56 6.13
N ASN A 157 -7.32 -24.48 6.30
CA ASN A 157 -7.43 -25.59 7.28
C ASN A 157 -7.66 -25.05 8.69
N ALA A 158 -6.95 -23.99 9.10
CA ALA A 158 -7.09 -23.39 10.42
C ALA A 158 -8.42 -22.64 10.60
N LYS A 159 -8.80 -21.81 9.63
CA LYS A 159 -9.96 -20.90 9.77
C LYS A 159 -11.30 -21.56 9.48
N VAL A 160 -11.33 -22.55 8.57
CA VAL A 160 -12.58 -23.20 8.14
C VAL A 160 -12.79 -24.52 8.87
N PHE A 161 -11.74 -25.34 8.98
CA PHE A 161 -11.84 -26.71 9.49
C PHE A 161 -11.26 -26.91 10.89
N GLY A 162 -10.67 -25.86 11.49
CA GLY A 162 -10.05 -25.94 12.82
C GLY A 162 -8.81 -26.84 12.89
N ARG A 163 -8.23 -27.22 11.73
CA ARG A 163 -7.04 -28.07 11.64
C ARG A 163 -5.78 -27.24 11.81
N GLN A 164 -5.08 -27.39 12.94
CA GLN A 164 -3.73 -26.85 13.10
C GLN A 164 -2.75 -27.75 12.35
N MET A 165 -2.25 -27.27 11.21
CA MET A 165 -1.12 -27.90 10.53
C MET A 165 0.17 -27.37 11.13
N ALA A 166 1.09 -28.27 11.52
CA ALA A 166 2.44 -27.86 11.91
C ALA A 166 3.05 -27.05 10.75
N SER A 167 3.46 -25.83 11.01
CA SER A 167 4.22 -25.03 10.04
C SER A 167 5.46 -25.87 9.64
N PRO A 168 5.82 -25.96 8.34
CA PRO A 168 7.06 -26.58 7.97
C PRO A 168 8.18 -25.83 8.69
N VAL A 169 8.84 -26.51 9.63
CA VAL A 169 10.01 -26.01 10.33
C VAL A 169 11.04 -25.70 9.24
N ALA A 170 11.48 -24.46 9.15
CA ALA A 170 12.65 -24.13 8.38
C ALA A 170 13.79 -24.99 8.93
N LEU A 171 14.30 -25.90 8.12
CA LEU A 171 15.49 -26.68 8.44
C LEU A 171 16.61 -25.68 8.75
N GLY A 172 16.97 -25.59 10.02
CA GLY A 172 18.16 -24.88 10.46
C GLY A 172 19.41 -25.49 9.83
N PRO A 173 20.54 -24.78 9.83
CA PRO A 173 21.76 -25.25 9.18
C PRO A 173 22.18 -26.60 9.76
N ALA A 174 22.44 -27.56 8.86
CA ALA A 174 22.88 -28.89 9.19
C ALA A 174 24.16 -28.83 10.05
N VAL A 175 24.12 -29.47 11.21
CA VAL A 175 25.31 -29.73 12.04
C VAL A 175 26.22 -30.68 11.25
N THR A 176 27.34 -30.18 10.79
CA THR A 176 28.38 -30.96 10.14
C THR A 176 29.09 -31.81 11.19
N THR A 177 28.79 -33.08 11.25
CA THR A 177 29.67 -34.07 11.90
C THR A 177 30.71 -34.53 10.88
N THR A 178 31.93 -34.13 11.15
CA THR A 178 33.13 -34.53 10.43
C THR A 178 33.39 -36.03 10.61
N TYR A 179 33.36 -36.80 9.54
CA TYR A 179 34.11 -38.08 9.44
C TYR A 179 34.97 -38.06 8.20
N GLY A 180 36.21 -38.50 8.39
CA GLY A 180 37.34 -38.38 7.49
C GLY A 180 37.17 -39.06 6.13
N ALA A 181 37.93 -38.54 5.18
CA ALA A 181 38.11 -39.08 3.85
C ALA A 181 38.91 -40.41 3.87
N PRO A 182 38.74 -41.30 2.85
CA PRO A 182 39.70 -41.25 1.77
C PRO A 182 39.17 -41.56 0.34
N SER A 183 39.90 -40.95 -0.62
CA SER A 183 40.21 -41.41 -1.99
C SER A 183 39.10 -41.81 -2.98
N ALA A 184 39.09 -41.09 -4.10
CA ALA A 184 38.47 -41.45 -5.38
C ALA A 184 39.11 -42.70 -6.00
N PRO A 185 38.43 -43.46 -6.90
CA PRO A 185 38.19 -43.03 -8.28
C PRO A 185 36.88 -43.59 -8.91
N GLY A 186 36.51 -43.11 -10.08
CA GLY A 186 35.61 -43.83 -10.99
C GLY A 186 34.34 -43.09 -11.39
N ARG A 187 34.38 -42.44 -12.56
CA ARG A 187 33.18 -41.97 -13.27
C ARG A 187 32.25 -43.13 -13.59
N GLN A 188 31.01 -43.08 -13.13
CA GLN A 188 29.90 -43.85 -13.69
C GLN A 188 28.80 -42.92 -14.18
N PRO A 189 28.05 -43.29 -15.25
CA PRO A 189 27.08 -42.43 -15.89
C PRO A 189 25.86 -42.21 -15.00
N VAL A 190 25.41 -40.94 -14.91
CA VAL A 190 24.25 -40.52 -14.16
C VAL A 190 22.99 -41.03 -14.84
N PRO A 191 22.08 -41.75 -14.15
CA PRO A 191 20.78 -42.13 -14.72
C PRO A 191 19.91 -40.88 -14.98
N ARG A 192 19.26 -40.83 -16.13
CA ARG A 192 18.22 -39.85 -16.43
C ARG A 192 17.14 -39.95 -15.37
N GLN A 193 17.02 -38.92 -14.53
CA GLN A 193 15.93 -38.83 -13.57
C GLN A 193 14.64 -38.50 -14.30
N ASP A 194 13.59 -39.22 -13.95
CA ASP A 194 12.25 -39.09 -14.48
C ASP A 194 11.62 -37.78 -14.01
N ILE A 195 11.53 -36.81 -14.93
CA ILE A 195 11.02 -35.44 -14.69
C ILE A 195 9.53 -35.44 -14.32
N HIS A 196 8.81 -36.54 -14.58
CA HIS A 196 7.39 -36.67 -14.32
C HIS A 196 7.06 -37.01 -12.86
N ALA A 197 8.02 -37.49 -12.08
CA ALA A 197 7.85 -37.85 -10.69
C ALA A 197 7.99 -36.65 -9.70
N HIS A 198 8.65 -35.58 -10.12
CA HIS A 198 8.93 -34.43 -9.26
C HIS A 198 8.83 -33.09 -10.00
N PRO A 199 7.59 -32.62 -10.30
CA PRO A 199 7.39 -31.37 -11.05
C PRO A 199 7.88 -30.12 -10.31
N GLU A 200 8.07 -30.18 -9.00
CA GLU A 200 8.62 -29.09 -8.19
C GLU A 200 10.07 -28.74 -8.52
N LYS A 201 10.83 -29.69 -9.10
CA LYS A 201 12.22 -29.44 -9.50
C LYS A 201 12.34 -28.57 -10.74
N LEU A 202 11.30 -28.48 -11.58
CA LEU A 202 11.25 -27.58 -12.75
C LEU A 202 11.20 -26.10 -12.35
N LEU A 203 10.75 -25.79 -11.13
CA LEU A 203 10.65 -24.42 -10.63
C LEU A 203 11.91 -23.96 -9.86
N GLN A 204 12.85 -24.88 -9.57
CA GLN A 204 14.10 -24.58 -8.86
C GLN A 204 15.31 -24.39 -9.79
N GLY A 205 15.19 -24.70 -11.07
CA GLY A 205 16.25 -24.56 -12.07
C GLY A 205 16.36 -23.14 -12.58
N GLY A 206 17.03 -22.26 -11.84
CA GLY A 206 17.60 -21.05 -12.43
C GLY A 206 18.70 -21.45 -13.42
N PHE A 207 18.62 -20.97 -14.66
CA PHE A 207 19.70 -21.06 -15.64
C PHE A 207 20.95 -20.42 -15.05
N GLN A 208 21.97 -21.20 -14.80
CA GLN A 208 23.33 -20.71 -14.65
C GLN A 208 23.98 -20.66 -16.04
N PRO A 209 24.54 -19.52 -16.45
CA PRO A 209 25.39 -19.48 -17.65
C PRO A 209 26.71 -20.21 -17.34
N GLU A 210 27.15 -20.99 -18.30
CA GLU A 210 28.41 -21.75 -18.24
C GLU A 210 29.62 -20.82 -18.10
N ASP A 211 30.60 -21.31 -17.32
CA ASP A 211 31.88 -20.71 -17.04
C ASP A 211 32.74 -20.55 -18.29
N THR A 212 33.24 -19.32 -18.49
CA THR A 212 34.51 -19.11 -19.18
C THR A 212 35.47 -18.33 -18.27
N PRO A 213 36.69 -18.78 -18.07
CA PRO A 213 37.63 -18.11 -17.18
C PRO A 213 38.33 -16.98 -17.91
N THR A 214 38.21 -15.77 -17.43
CA THR A 214 39.17 -14.71 -17.77
C THR A 214 39.48 -13.88 -16.51
N THR A 215 40.69 -14.05 -16.08
CA THR A 215 41.35 -13.29 -15.03
C THR A 215 41.55 -11.85 -15.45
N SER A 216 41.04 -10.90 -14.64
CA SER A 216 41.65 -9.59 -14.39
C SER A 216 41.06 -8.95 -13.14
N PRO A 217 41.87 -8.33 -12.27
CA PRO A 217 41.43 -7.77 -11.02
C PRO A 217 40.88 -6.37 -11.28
N LEU A 218 39.59 -6.18 -11.11
CA LEU A 218 39.03 -4.84 -11.05
C LEU A 218 38.15 -4.67 -9.81
N MET A 219 38.61 -3.79 -8.97
CA MET A 219 37.93 -2.95 -8.02
C MET A 219 36.74 -3.58 -7.29
N SER A 220 36.96 -3.85 -6.04
CA SER A 220 35.95 -4.00 -5.00
C SER A 220 34.82 -2.99 -5.21
N ALA A 221 33.72 -3.45 -5.77
CA ALA A 221 32.46 -2.73 -5.72
C ALA A 221 32.03 -2.66 -4.25
N GLY A 222 31.71 -1.46 -3.82
CA GLY A 222 31.55 -1.03 -2.45
C GLY A 222 30.89 -2.02 -1.50
N ALA A 223 31.47 -2.09 -0.33
CA ALA A 223 30.88 -2.71 0.82
C ALA A 223 29.41 -2.25 0.98
N PRO A 224 28.52 -3.14 1.48
CA PRO A 224 27.20 -2.71 1.89
C PRO A 224 27.37 -1.52 2.85
N LEU A 225 26.69 -0.41 2.57
CA LEU A 225 26.64 0.74 3.47
C LEU A 225 26.42 0.21 4.89
N ASP A 226 27.32 0.59 5.76
CA ASP A 226 27.46 0.08 7.12
C ASP A 226 26.09 0.05 7.83
N ALA A 227 25.72 -1.11 8.35
CA ALA A 227 24.52 -1.27 9.17
C ALA A 227 24.51 -0.34 10.43
N GLN A 228 25.62 0.34 10.71
CA GLN A 228 25.76 1.31 11.79
C GLN A 228 25.15 2.68 11.47
N GLN A 229 25.02 3.10 10.19
CA GLN A 229 24.43 4.40 9.84
C GLN A 229 22.89 4.41 9.89
N THR A 230 22.25 3.25 9.76
CA THR A 230 20.78 3.14 9.90
C THR A 230 20.31 2.91 11.34
N SER A 231 21.23 2.79 12.29
CA SER A 231 20.91 2.55 13.73
C SER A 231 20.26 3.75 14.42
N SER A 232 20.31 4.95 13.84
CA SER A 232 19.65 6.14 14.37
C SER A 232 18.15 6.19 14.10
N LEU A 233 17.65 5.43 13.13
CA LEU A 233 16.24 5.43 12.76
C LEU A 233 15.43 4.43 13.59
N ASN A 234 14.19 4.79 13.95
CA ASN A 234 13.31 4.00 14.80
C ASN A 234 12.94 2.65 14.18
N PRO A 235 13.49 1.50 14.64
CA PRO A 235 13.25 0.19 14.04
C PRO A 235 11.83 -0.36 14.26
N ALA A 236 11.06 0.26 15.16
CA ALA A 236 9.67 -0.12 15.38
C ALA A 236 8.79 0.24 14.20
N PHE A 237 9.15 1.29 13.50
CA PHE A 237 8.37 1.84 12.39
C PHE A 237 9.04 1.62 11.03
N ILE A 238 10.36 1.72 10.97
CA ILE A 238 11.14 1.58 9.75
C ILE A 238 11.55 0.12 9.57
N SER A 239 11.34 -0.42 8.38
CA SER A 239 11.78 -1.77 8.00
C SER A 239 13.04 -1.65 7.17
N THR A 240 14.17 -1.87 7.82
CA THR A 240 15.44 -2.20 7.16
C THR A 240 15.55 -3.72 7.00
N ALA A 241 16.45 -4.20 6.16
CA ALA A 241 16.61 -5.63 5.85
C ALA A 241 17.20 -6.49 7.01
N GLY A 242 16.90 -6.16 8.28
CA GLY A 242 17.41 -6.82 9.50
C GLY A 242 16.32 -7.40 10.42
N PRO A 243 16.69 -8.09 11.54
CA PRO A 243 15.75 -8.74 12.45
C PRO A 243 14.84 -7.73 13.17
N GLN A 244 13.57 -8.06 13.26
CA GLN A 244 12.51 -7.17 13.73
C GLN A 244 12.50 -7.02 15.27
N GLY A 245 12.67 -5.77 15.74
CA GLY A 245 12.44 -5.38 17.14
C GLY A 245 10.94 -5.21 17.50
N ARG A 246 10.64 -5.10 18.78
CA ARG A 246 9.29 -4.87 19.32
C ARG A 246 8.75 -3.51 18.85
N THR A 247 7.47 -3.45 18.42
CA THR A 247 6.76 -2.23 18.05
C THR A 247 6.62 -1.29 19.23
N ARG A 248 7.21 -0.08 19.15
CA ARG A 248 6.78 1.05 19.96
C ARG A 248 5.52 1.64 19.33
N GLU A 249 4.64 2.17 20.19
CA GLU A 249 3.36 2.73 19.77
C GLU A 249 3.58 3.98 18.92
N PHE A 250 2.85 4.09 17.82
CA PHE A 250 2.72 5.31 17.05
C PHE A 250 1.55 6.13 17.57
N TRP A 251 1.66 7.44 17.50
CA TRP A 251 0.54 8.30 17.81
C TRP A 251 -0.48 8.31 16.66
N LYS A 252 -1.77 8.34 17.00
CA LYS A 252 -2.86 8.40 16.03
C LYS A 252 -3.96 9.34 16.50
N SER A 253 -4.38 10.25 15.62
CA SER A 253 -5.48 11.17 15.90
C SER A 253 -6.83 10.46 16.03
N PRO A 254 -7.83 11.10 16.66
CA PRO A 254 -9.23 10.79 16.43
C PRO A 254 -9.56 10.83 14.93
N ALA A 255 -10.56 10.05 14.51
CA ALA A 255 -10.93 9.99 13.10
C ALA A 255 -11.63 11.29 12.65
N PHE A 256 -11.16 11.86 11.55
CA PHE A 256 -11.87 12.91 10.82
C PHE A 256 -13.02 12.29 10.02
N ASN A 257 -14.20 12.88 10.08
CA ASN A 257 -15.34 12.47 9.26
C ASN A 257 -15.31 13.13 7.87
N SER A 258 -14.13 13.30 7.31
CA SER A 258 -13.83 13.89 6.00
C SER A 258 -12.58 13.24 5.43
N LEU A 259 -12.31 13.46 4.15
CA LEU A 259 -11.01 13.16 3.56
C LEU A 259 -10.03 14.25 3.98
N VAL A 260 -8.90 13.89 4.59
CA VAL A 260 -7.78 14.80 4.70
C VAL A 260 -7.15 14.90 3.31
N SER A 261 -7.04 16.10 2.77
CA SER A 261 -6.55 16.37 1.41
C SER A 261 -5.11 16.85 1.37
N GLY A 262 -4.60 17.41 2.48
CA GLY A 262 -3.22 17.87 2.61
C GLY A 262 -2.88 18.13 4.07
N ILE A 263 -1.60 18.01 4.42
CA ILE A 263 -1.05 18.36 5.73
C ILE A 263 0.32 19.03 5.57
N ASP A 264 0.64 19.96 6.48
CA ASP A 264 2.01 20.42 6.70
C ASP A 264 2.18 20.86 8.15
N ILE A 265 3.44 21.05 8.59
CA ILE A 265 3.81 21.43 9.95
C ILE A 265 4.69 22.68 9.91
N GLY A 266 4.37 23.65 10.77
CA GLY A 266 5.10 24.90 10.89
C GLY A 266 4.51 25.79 11.97
N ASP A 267 5.30 26.76 12.48
CA ASP A 267 4.85 27.77 13.43
C ASP A 267 4.02 28.83 12.69
N VAL A 268 2.72 28.59 12.53
CA VAL A 268 1.83 29.47 11.76
C VAL A 268 1.27 30.63 12.55
N ASN A 269 1.58 30.73 13.84
CA ASN A 269 1.08 31.79 14.72
C ASN A 269 2.21 32.60 15.38
N GLY A 270 3.48 32.23 15.21
CA GLY A 270 4.66 32.95 15.72
C GLY A 270 4.92 32.75 17.21
N ASP A 271 4.40 31.65 17.82
CA ASP A 271 4.59 31.35 19.24
C ASP A 271 5.78 30.39 19.51
N ASN A 272 6.51 30.00 18.48
CA ASN A 272 7.60 29.02 18.47
C ASN A 272 7.18 27.58 18.82
N ILE A 273 5.88 27.27 18.79
CA ILE A 273 5.35 25.91 18.85
C ILE A 273 4.82 25.58 17.47
N LEU A 274 5.21 24.42 16.95
CA LEU A 274 4.78 24.06 15.61
C LEU A 274 3.32 23.60 15.60
N GLU A 275 2.54 24.13 14.68
CA GLU A 275 1.19 23.68 14.40
C GLU A 275 1.17 22.69 13.23
N THR A 276 0.18 21.80 13.28
CA THR A 276 -0.19 20.94 12.16
C THR A 276 -1.38 21.54 11.42
N VAL A 277 -1.17 21.96 10.19
CA VAL A 277 -2.24 22.40 9.29
C VAL A 277 -2.83 21.17 8.60
N VAL A 278 -4.15 21.01 8.71
CA VAL A 278 -4.92 19.91 8.14
C VAL A 278 -5.95 20.46 7.17
N ALA A 279 -5.74 20.27 5.89
CA ALA A 279 -6.72 20.61 4.86
C ALA A 279 -7.66 19.42 4.60
N THR A 280 -8.95 19.72 4.55
CA THR A 280 -10.00 18.84 4.00
C THR A 280 -10.58 19.51 2.75
N PRO A 281 -11.44 18.88 1.95
CA PRO A 281 -11.93 19.48 0.72
C PRO A 281 -12.54 20.87 0.87
N THR A 282 -13.09 21.21 2.04
CA THR A 282 -13.79 22.49 2.25
C THR A 282 -13.32 23.28 3.46
N LYS A 283 -12.38 22.74 4.25
CA LYS A 283 -11.92 23.37 5.49
C LYS A 283 -10.40 23.26 5.62
N VAL A 284 -9.84 24.26 6.28
CA VAL A 284 -8.48 24.25 6.80
C VAL A 284 -8.56 24.31 8.31
N MET A 285 -7.98 23.34 8.98
CA MET A 285 -7.96 23.24 10.44
C MET A 285 -6.53 23.31 10.92
N ILE A 286 -6.29 24.01 12.01
CA ILE A 286 -5.00 24.19 12.61
C ILE A 286 -5.02 23.53 13.98
N TYR A 287 -4.08 22.63 14.20
CA TYR A 287 -3.94 21.86 15.42
C TYR A 287 -2.59 22.12 16.05
N GLN A 288 -2.57 22.17 17.36
CA GLN A 288 -1.33 22.22 18.16
C GLN A 288 -1.21 20.93 18.96
N GLY A 289 -0.05 20.28 18.84
CA GLY A 289 0.33 19.09 19.58
C GLY A 289 1.10 19.49 20.82
N VAL A 290 0.52 19.28 22.02
CA VAL A 290 1.21 19.52 23.28
C VAL A 290 0.84 18.43 24.28
N ASN A 291 1.82 17.80 24.91
CA ASN A 291 1.61 16.76 25.95
C ASN A 291 0.68 15.62 25.45
N ASN A 292 0.94 15.08 24.28
CA ASN A 292 0.14 14.04 23.62
C ASN A 292 -1.34 14.43 23.33
N LYS A 293 -1.69 15.71 23.42
CA LYS A 293 -3.01 16.22 23.10
C LYS A 293 -2.97 16.97 21.78
N PHE A 294 -3.74 16.52 20.81
CA PHE A 294 -3.91 17.15 19.50
C PHE A 294 -5.15 18.05 19.54
N ARG A 295 -4.95 19.33 19.81
CA ARG A 295 -6.02 20.30 20.05
C ARG A 295 -6.20 21.19 18.82
N LYS A 296 -7.42 21.23 18.28
CA LYS A 296 -7.77 22.21 17.26
C LYS A 296 -7.81 23.60 17.87
N ILE A 297 -7.00 24.51 17.34
CA ILE A 297 -6.92 25.91 17.77
C ILE A 297 -7.67 26.85 16.83
N TYR A 298 -7.79 26.49 15.53
CA TYR A 298 -8.47 27.31 14.53
C TYR A 298 -9.10 26.45 13.43
N GLU A 299 -10.13 26.98 12.80
CA GLU A 299 -10.78 26.39 11.63
C GLU A 299 -11.21 27.49 10.67
N HIS A 300 -10.85 27.36 9.40
CA HIS A 300 -11.27 28.24 8.31
C HIS A 300 -12.07 27.44 7.28
N ASP A 301 -13.26 27.92 6.94
CA ASP A 301 -14.06 27.35 5.87
C ASP A 301 -13.67 28.02 4.54
N THR A 302 -13.12 27.24 3.61
CA THR A 302 -12.71 27.75 2.29
C THR A 302 -13.90 27.94 1.33
N GLY A 303 -15.10 27.65 1.80
CA GLY A 303 -16.36 27.82 1.07
C GLY A 303 -16.71 26.69 0.12
N GLY A 304 -17.99 26.65 -0.26
CA GLY A 304 -18.53 25.57 -1.09
C GLY A 304 -18.09 25.58 -2.56
N PHE A 305 -17.30 26.55 -3.00
CA PHE A 305 -16.83 26.70 -4.39
C PHE A 305 -15.40 26.20 -4.62
N THR A 306 -14.69 25.86 -3.53
CA THR A 306 -13.30 25.38 -3.57
C THR A 306 -13.21 23.97 -3.01
N ARG A 307 -12.33 23.17 -3.61
CA ARG A 307 -11.92 21.84 -3.16
C ARG A 307 -10.43 21.86 -2.86
N ASN A 308 -10.05 21.94 -1.59
CA ASN A 308 -8.64 21.91 -1.20
C ASN A 308 -8.01 20.58 -1.52
N ILE A 309 -6.81 20.59 -2.09
CA ILE A 309 -6.07 19.39 -2.53
C ILE A 309 -4.67 19.31 -1.93
N GLY A 310 -4.19 20.35 -1.24
CA GLY A 310 -2.89 20.39 -0.58
C GLY A 310 -2.76 21.62 0.31
N ALA A 311 -1.82 21.54 1.26
CA ALA A 311 -1.40 22.65 2.11
C ALA A 311 0.12 22.63 2.24
N ASP A 312 0.74 23.80 2.22
CA ASP A 312 2.17 24.04 2.42
C ASP A 312 2.36 25.26 3.31
N ILE A 313 3.41 25.30 4.15
CA ILE A 313 3.68 26.37 5.11
C ILE A 313 5.07 26.95 4.86
N ALA A 314 5.15 28.25 4.68
CA ALA A 314 6.43 28.99 4.61
C ALA A 314 6.21 30.48 4.76
N ASP A 315 7.16 31.19 5.39
CA ASP A 315 7.26 32.65 5.37
C ASP A 315 7.93 33.09 4.06
N MET A 316 7.13 33.44 3.07
CA MET A 316 7.61 33.84 1.76
C MET A 316 7.52 35.36 1.55
N ASN A 317 6.75 36.10 2.35
CA ASN A 317 6.72 37.56 2.31
C ASN A 317 7.80 38.18 3.22
N GLY A 318 8.45 37.37 4.07
CA GLY A 318 9.58 37.79 4.91
C GLY A 318 9.17 38.62 6.12
N ASN A 319 7.93 38.54 6.57
CA ASN A 319 7.43 39.27 7.74
C ASN A 319 7.62 38.56 9.09
N GLY A 320 8.14 37.32 9.06
CA GLY A 320 8.36 36.45 10.23
C GLY A 320 7.16 35.61 10.66
N ILE A 321 6.03 35.70 9.97
CA ILE A 321 4.82 34.89 10.20
C ILE A 321 4.57 34.05 8.95
N PRO A 322 4.73 32.70 9.03
CA PRO A 322 4.55 31.86 7.87
C PRO A 322 3.12 31.86 7.32
N GLU A 323 3.02 32.04 6.01
CA GLU A 323 1.75 31.85 5.31
C GLU A 323 1.40 30.37 5.15
N ILE A 324 0.11 30.10 5.05
CA ILE A 324 -0.44 28.81 4.70
C ILE A 324 -0.94 28.85 3.25
N TYR A 325 -0.23 28.18 2.36
CA TYR A 325 -0.55 28.08 0.93
C TYR A 325 -1.48 26.90 0.69
N ILE A 326 -2.76 27.17 0.49
CA ILE A 326 -3.78 26.15 0.23
C ILE A 326 -3.98 26.02 -1.27
N THR A 327 -3.51 24.91 -1.83
CA THR A 327 -3.83 24.58 -3.22
C THR A 327 -5.24 24.04 -3.32
N GLY A 328 -6.05 24.63 -4.18
CA GLY A 328 -7.45 24.29 -4.37
C GLY A 328 -7.88 24.16 -5.83
N LEU A 329 -8.97 23.44 -6.05
CA LEU A 329 -9.66 23.32 -7.33
C LEU A 329 -11.08 23.91 -7.19
N ASN A 330 -11.69 24.32 -8.30
CA ASN A 330 -13.11 24.63 -8.31
C ASN A 330 -13.96 23.35 -8.10
N ASN A 331 -15.24 23.50 -7.80
CA ASN A 331 -16.15 22.38 -7.52
C ASN A 331 -16.28 21.36 -8.66
N GLN A 332 -16.13 21.80 -9.91
CA GLN A 332 -16.16 20.94 -11.09
C GLN A 332 -14.85 20.18 -11.29
N LEU A 333 -13.82 20.46 -10.48
CA LEU A 333 -12.47 19.92 -10.61
C LEU A 333 -11.80 20.25 -11.96
N THR A 334 -12.25 21.33 -12.61
CA THR A 334 -11.78 21.73 -13.96
C THR A 334 -10.81 22.90 -13.93
N GLY A 335 -10.61 23.55 -12.80
CA GLY A 335 -9.79 24.76 -12.67
C GLY A 335 -9.14 24.88 -11.30
N VAL A 336 -8.07 25.65 -11.24
CA VAL A 336 -7.36 25.97 -10.00
C VAL A 336 -8.06 27.12 -9.29
N ASN A 337 -8.22 27.00 -8.00
CA ASN A 337 -8.79 28.01 -7.11
C ASN A 337 -8.12 27.94 -5.73
N SER A 338 -6.92 28.50 -5.63
CA SER A 338 -6.06 28.42 -4.46
C SER A 338 -6.20 29.65 -3.57
N THR A 339 -5.84 29.52 -2.29
CA THR A 339 -5.98 30.56 -1.26
C THR A 339 -4.70 30.61 -0.42
N VAL A 340 -4.33 31.79 0.06
CA VAL A 340 -3.22 31.99 1.00
C VAL A 340 -3.80 32.63 2.27
N LEU A 341 -3.45 32.04 3.41
CA LEU A 341 -3.86 32.52 4.75
C LEU A 341 -2.62 32.94 5.54
N GLU A 342 -2.78 33.93 6.42
CA GLU A 342 -1.76 34.35 7.37
C GLU A 342 -2.38 34.68 8.73
N PHE A 343 -1.66 34.45 9.81
CA PHE A 343 -2.10 34.75 11.16
C PHE A 343 -1.99 36.25 11.47
N THR A 344 -3.00 36.82 12.14
CA THR A 344 -3.09 38.26 12.46
C THR A 344 -2.96 38.56 13.96
N GLY A 345 -2.49 37.62 14.77
CA GLY A 345 -2.45 37.72 16.24
C GLY A 345 -3.77 37.33 16.94
N SER A 346 -4.91 37.38 16.25
CA SER A 346 -6.23 37.00 16.82
C SER A 346 -6.97 35.96 15.99
N GLY A 347 -6.45 35.61 14.82
CA GLY A 347 -7.04 34.66 13.88
C GLY A 347 -6.29 34.64 12.57
N PHE A 348 -6.85 34.03 11.54
CA PHE A 348 -6.25 33.98 10.22
C PHE A 348 -7.04 34.83 9.23
N GLN A 349 -6.33 35.60 8.42
CA GLN A 349 -6.89 36.35 7.31
C GLN A 349 -6.54 35.71 5.97
N VAL A 350 -7.35 36.00 4.96
CA VAL A 350 -7.08 35.61 3.58
C VAL A 350 -6.23 36.70 2.93
N LEU A 351 -4.97 36.42 2.63
CA LEU A 351 -4.08 37.33 1.89
C LEU A 351 -4.36 37.28 0.38
N VAL A 352 -4.50 36.06 -0.15
CA VAL A 352 -4.79 35.86 -1.58
C VAL A 352 -5.96 34.91 -1.72
N LYS A 353 -6.95 35.29 -2.54
CA LYS A 353 -8.13 34.49 -2.85
C LYS A 353 -8.23 34.22 -4.35
N ASP A 354 -8.81 33.08 -4.69
CA ASP A 354 -9.08 32.67 -6.07
C ASP A 354 -7.84 32.63 -6.98
N SER A 355 -6.68 32.33 -6.39
CA SER A 355 -5.41 32.22 -7.12
C SER A 355 -5.45 31.09 -8.16
N ARG A 356 -4.87 31.36 -9.32
CA ARG A 356 -4.78 30.40 -10.44
C ARG A 356 -3.50 29.56 -10.42
N TRP A 357 -2.72 29.62 -9.34
CA TRP A 357 -1.51 28.86 -9.14
C TRP A 357 -1.77 27.57 -8.37
N PHE A 358 -1.22 26.46 -8.83
CA PHE A 358 -0.91 25.32 -7.95
C PHE A 358 0.33 25.71 -7.16
N PHE A 359 0.28 25.59 -5.86
CA PHE A 359 1.38 25.89 -4.96
C PHE A 359 2.14 24.64 -4.53
N ARG A 360 3.44 24.80 -4.30
CA ARG A 360 4.30 23.86 -3.59
C ARG A 360 5.46 24.60 -2.95
N VAL A 361 5.66 24.39 -1.65
CA VAL A 361 6.89 24.79 -0.98
C VAL A 361 7.93 23.69 -1.17
N ALA A 362 9.11 24.06 -1.64
CA ALA A 362 10.26 23.18 -1.81
C ALA A 362 11.42 23.67 -0.94
N ASP A 363 12.31 22.75 -0.55
CA ASP A 363 13.46 23.03 0.30
C ASP A 363 14.72 23.17 -0.58
N HIS A 364 15.14 24.41 -0.84
CA HIS A 364 16.36 24.70 -1.58
C HIS A 364 17.56 24.59 -0.64
N SER A 365 18.61 23.84 -1.01
CA SER A 365 19.74 23.52 -0.13
C SER A 365 20.45 24.74 0.46
N GLN A 366 20.50 25.84 -0.27
CA GLN A 366 21.23 27.07 0.13
C GLN A 366 20.33 28.21 0.60
N ARG A 367 19.08 28.28 0.11
CA ARG A 367 18.17 29.43 0.36
C ARG A 367 17.03 29.09 1.33
N GLY A 368 16.98 27.85 1.80
CA GLY A 368 15.87 27.38 2.63
C GLY A 368 14.61 27.17 1.79
N LYS A 369 13.44 27.51 2.34
CA LYS A 369 12.17 27.29 1.66
C LYS A 369 11.97 28.26 0.50
N ILE A 370 11.46 27.77 -0.62
CA ILE A 370 11.05 28.55 -1.79
C ILE A 370 9.62 28.17 -2.18
N LEU A 371 8.86 29.14 -2.67
CA LEU A 371 7.50 28.89 -3.16
C LEU A 371 7.53 28.64 -4.68
N LEU A 372 7.07 27.47 -5.08
CA LEU A 372 6.91 27.11 -6.48
C LEU A 372 5.45 27.23 -6.91
N GLY A 373 5.25 27.67 -8.15
CA GLY A 373 3.95 27.80 -8.75
C GLY A 373 3.87 27.28 -10.18
N GLN A 374 2.72 26.71 -10.51
CA GLN A 374 2.40 26.30 -11.86
C GLN A 374 0.95 26.64 -12.19
N ARG A 375 0.70 27.21 -13.37
CA ARG A 375 -0.67 27.47 -13.83
C ARG A 375 -1.20 26.28 -14.61
N ARG A 376 -2.50 26.01 -14.47
CA ARG A 376 -3.16 25.04 -15.34
C ARG A 376 -3.15 25.55 -16.78
N LYS A 377 -2.70 24.73 -17.71
CA LYS A 377 -2.86 25.01 -19.14
C LYS A 377 -4.23 24.50 -19.60
N VAL A 378 -5.01 25.38 -20.20
CA VAL A 378 -6.32 25.04 -20.77
C VAL A 378 -6.17 24.52 -22.21
N ASN A 379 -7.18 23.81 -22.70
CA ASN A 379 -7.21 23.23 -24.06
C ASN A 379 -6.06 22.26 -24.36
N THR A 380 -5.59 21.53 -23.35
CA THR A 380 -4.58 20.47 -23.48
C THR A 380 -4.99 19.25 -22.67
N MET A 381 -4.54 18.07 -23.08
CA MET A 381 -4.74 16.83 -22.32
C MET A 381 -3.88 16.73 -21.07
N ASP A 382 -2.88 17.62 -20.92
CA ASP A 382 -2.01 17.70 -19.78
C ASP A 382 -2.17 19.05 -19.09
N PRO A 383 -2.86 19.09 -17.93
CA PRO A 383 -3.09 20.33 -17.19
C PRO A 383 -1.79 20.97 -16.67
N PHE A 384 -0.72 20.19 -16.53
CA PHE A 384 0.60 20.60 -16.08
C PHE A 384 1.60 20.86 -17.22
N SER A 385 1.11 21.10 -18.42
CA SER A 385 1.97 21.40 -19.57
C SER A 385 2.50 22.85 -19.59
N SER A 386 2.22 23.69 -18.59
CA SER A 386 2.86 24.99 -18.39
C SER A 386 4.22 24.88 -17.71
N ALA A 387 4.99 25.95 -17.69
CA ALA A 387 6.25 26.03 -16.95
C ALA A 387 6.02 26.07 -15.44
N VAL A 388 7.02 25.65 -14.66
CA VAL A 388 7.08 25.83 -13.21
C VAL A 388 7.95 27.05 -12.92
N PHE A 389 7.47 27.93 -12.06
CA PHE A 389 8.13 29.14 -11.64
C PHE A 389 8.36 29.17 -10.14
N GLU A 390 9.40 29.82 -9.69
CA GLU A 390 9.49 30.36 -8.34
C GLU A 390 8.51 31.54 -8.26
N LEU A 391 7.71 31.63 -7.20
CA LEU A 391 6.78 32.75 -7.01
C LEU A 391 7.35 33.73 -5.98
N ASN A 392 7.18 35.01 -6.26
CA ASN A 392 7.58 36.11 -5.39
C ASN A 392 6.35 36.92 -4.97
N TRP A 393 6.39 37.46 -3.77
CA TRP A 393 5.45 38.49 -3.35
C TRP A 393 5.79 39.84 -3.96
N GLU A 394 4.83 40.46 -4.64
CA GLU A 394 4.88 41.82 -5.12
C GLU A 394 3.75 42.62 -4.48
N GLY A 395 4.05 43.24 -3.34
CA GLY A 395 3.02 43.84 -2.50
C GLY A 395 2.09 42.81 -1.91
N GLN A 396 0.82 42.78 -2.34
CA GLN A 396 -0.20 41.83 -1.87
C GLN A 396 -0.52 40.71 -2.90
N GLU A 397 0.24 40.60 -3.96
CA GLU A 397 0.02 39.64 -5.03
C GLU A 397 1.21 38.70 -5.21
N LEU A 398 0.94 37.49 -5.71
CA LEU A 398 1.96 36.53 -6.10
C LEU A 398 2.23 36.60 -7.60
N SER A 399 3.47 36.91 -7.94
CA SER A 399 3.95 37.00 -9.31
C SER A 399 4.91 35.85 -9.67
N ALA A 400 5.08 35.62 -11.00
CA ALA A 400 6.03 34.65 -11.50
C ALA A 400 7.44 35.28 -11.50
N GLY A 401 8.34 34.71 -10.72
CA GLY A 401 9.75 35.00 -10.71
C GLY A 401 10.56 34.15 -11.69
N GLU A 402 11.65 33.57 -11.22
CA GLU A 402 12.52 32.73 -12.03
C GLU A 402 11.81 31.45 -12.49
N ARG A 403 12.01 31.08 -13.76
CA ARG A 403 11.50 29.83 -14.30
C ARG A 403 12.37 28.66 -13.87
N LEU A 404 11.84 27.78 -13.02
CA LEU A 404 12.53 26.57 -12.56
C LEU A 404 12.57 25.49 -13.65
N LEU A 405 11.43 25.23 -14.29
CA LEU A 405 11.31 24.21 -15.35
C LEU A 405 10.58 24.73 -16.58
N PRO A 406 11.02 24.35 -17.78
CA PRO A 406 10.27 24.60 -19.02
C PRO A 406 8.90 23.89 -19.02
N SER A 407 8.03 24.36 -19.90
CA SER A 407 6.69 23.81 -20.11
C SER A 407 6.69 22.30 -20.39
N GLY A 408 5.74 21.57 -19.80
CA GLY A 408 5.48 20.16 -20.09
C GLY A 408 6.48 19.19 -19.48
N LYS A 409 7.29 19.61 -18.52
CA LYS A 409 8.33 18.77 -17.93
C LYS A 409 7.88 18.05 -16.67
N ALA A 410 7.20 18.72 -15.75
CA ALA A 410 6.72 18.13 -14.52
C ALA A 410 5.47 18.83 -13.99
N SER A 411 4.76 18.16 -13.07
CA SER A 411 3.75 18.78 -12.22
C SER A 411 4.38 19.29 -10.94
N VAL A 412 4.12 20.54 -10.58
CA VAL A 412 4.56 21.13 -9.30
C VAL A 412 4.03 20.37 -8.10
N MET A 413 2.88 19.71 -8.22
CA MET A 413 2.27 18.93 -7.12
C MET A 413 3.10 17.70 -6.71
N GLY A 414 3.90 17.15 -7.60
CA GLY A 414 4.75 15.98 -7.35
C GLY A 414 6.18 16.24 -7.76
N LEU A 415 6.76 17.33 -7.26
CA LEU A 415 8.11 17.77 -7.52
C LEU A 415 8.79 18.11 -6.19
N ALA A 416 10.09 17.79 -6.07
CA ALA A 416 11.00 18.33 -5.07
C ALA A 416 12.24 18.91 -5.78
N TYR A 417 12.84 19.93 -5.17
CA TYR A 417 13.98 20.65 -5.70
C TYR A 417 14.98 20.91 -4.58
N SER A 418 16.12 20.25 -4.65
CA SER A 418 17.18 20.31 -3.63
C SER A 418 18.46 19.67 -4.18
N ASP A 419 19.52 19.56 -3.38
CA ASP A 419 20.72 18.74 -3.68
C ASP A 419 20.41 17.24 -3.61
N ILE A 420 19.58 16.75 -4.53
CA ILE A 420 19.09 15.36 -4.57
C ILE A 420 20.18 14.38 -5.02
N LEU A 421 21.15 14.89 -5.79
CA LEU A 421 22.27 14.07 -6.28
C LEU A 421 23.41 13.98 -5.26
N ASN A 422 23.34 14.76 -4.18
CA ASN A 422 24.37 14.85 -3.15
C ASN A 422 25.76 15.22 -3.73
N ASP A 423 25.76 16.14 -4.70
CA ASP A 423 26.96 16.63 -5.38
C ASP A 423 27.20 18.13 -5.16
N GLY A 424 26.41 18.77 -4.28
CA GLY A 424 26.42 20.20 -3.99
C GLY A 424 25.64 21.04 -4.99
N GLY A 425 25.02 20.41 -6.00
CA GLY A 425 24.21 21.05 -7.02
C GLY A 425 22.71 20.77 -6.84
N GLU A 426 21.90 21.77 -7.21
CA GLU A 426 20.43 21.60 -7.19
C GLU A 426 19.94 20.75 -8.35
N ALA A 427 19.15 19.73 -8.05
CA ALA A 427 18.47 18.90 -9.03
C ALA A 427 16.95 18.86 -8.76
N ILE A 428 16.20 18.45 -9.75
CA ILE A 428 14.74 18.32 -9.66
C ILE A 428 14.39 16.86 -9.74
N ILE A 429 13.66 16.37 -8.74
CA ILE A 429 13.02 15.08 -8.83
C ILE A 429 11.51 15.26 -8.99
N ALA A 430 10.90 14.49 -9.87
CA ALA A 430 9.47 14.60 -10.15
C ALA A 430 8.87 13.27 -10.56
N TYR A 431 7.55 13.17 -10.47
CA TYR A 431 6.83 12.04 -11.07
C TYR A 431 6.63 12.24 -12.58
N THR A 432 6.76 11.16 -13.32
CA THR A 432 6.24 11.04 -14.68
C THR A 432 4.70 10.95 -14.65
N LYS A 433 4.04 11.06 -15.82
CA LYS A 433 2.59 10.83 -15.95
C LYS A 433 2.13 9.42 -15.55
N THR A 434 3.06 8.47 -15.48
CA THR A 434 2.81 7.09 -15.07
C THR A 434 3.28 6.80 -13.64
N ASP A 435 3.44 7.84 -12.84
CA ASP A 435 3.89 7.83 -11.44
C ASP A 435 5.24 7.09 -11.23
N LYS A 436 6.17 7.20 -12.18
CA LYS A 436 7.57 6.81 -12.01
C LYS A 436 8.38 8.02 -11.60
N LEU A 437 9.41 7.84 -10.77
CA LEU A 437 10.35 8.91 -10.48
C LEU A 437 11.27 9.19 -11.67
N ARG A 438 11.62 10.45 -11.82
CA ARG A 438 12.68 10.90 -12.73
C ARG A 438 13.46 12.06 -12.12
N VAL A 439 14.74 12.15 -12.42
CA VAL A 439 15.61 13.27 -12.09
C VAL A 439 15.80 14.13 -13.32
N LEU A 440 15.62 15.42 -13.17
CA LEU A 440 15.73 16.43 -14.23
C LEU A 440 16.79 17.45 -13.83
N ASN A 441 17.53 17.96 -14.81
CA ASN A 441 18.27 19.21 -14.63
C ASN A 441 17.34 20.43 -14.84
N ARG A 442 17.85 21.65 -14.55
CA ARG A 442 17.07 22.91 -14.71
C ARG A 442 16.63 23.18 -16.15
N SER A 443 17.28 22.62 -17.16
CA SER A 443 16.83 22.72 -18.56
C SER A 443 15.64 21.76 -18.86
N GLY A 444 15.25 20.93 -17.91
CA GLY A 444 14.19 19.94 -18.04
C GLY A 444 14.61 18.70 -18.86
N LYS A 445 15.92 18.44 -18.95
CA LYS A 445 16.44 17.22 -19.56
C LYS A 445 16.47 16.10 -18.50
N ASP A 446 15.95 14.94 -18.86
CA ASP A 446 16.02 13.73 -18.02
C ASP A 446 17.48 13.30 -17.84
N GLN A 447 17.90 13.19 -16.57
CA GLN A 447 19.17 12.60 -16.16
C GLN A 447 19.00 11.12 -15.81
N TRP A 448 17.81 10.80 -15.27
CA TRP A 448 17.45 9.43 -14.92
C TRP A 448 15.93 9.27 -14.85
N THR A 449 15.46 8.05 -15.11
CA THR A 449 14.05 7.67 -14.93
C THR A 449 13.96 6.25 -14.38
N GLY A 450 13.26 6.09 -13.26
CA GLY A 450 13.03 4.82 -12.60
C GLY A 450 12.07 3.90 -13.34
N GLY A 451 12.20 2.61 -13.10
CA GLY A 451 11.30 1.58 -13.64
C GLY A 451 10.04 1.38 -12.81
N GLU A 452 10.11 1.65 -11.50
CA GLU A 452 9.06 1.37 -10.54
C GLU A 452 7.98 2.46 -10.54
N THR A 453 6.75 2.05 -10.32
CA THR A 453 5.61 2.92 -10.12
C THR A 453 5.44 3.23 -8.64
N LEU A 454 5.51 4.49 -8.29
CA LEU A 454 5.44 5.03 -6.93
C LEU A 454 4.26 6.02 -6.82
N GLY A 455 4.03 6.56 -5.62
CA GLY A 455 2.92 7.50 -5.42
C GLY A 455 1.57 6.78 -5.35
N GLY A 456 0.62 7.26 -6.13
CA GLY A 456 -0.76 6.75 -6.16
C GLY A 456 -1.73 7.64 -5.39
N ASN A 457 -2.59 8.38 -6.12
CA ASN A 457 -3.54 9.33 -5.56
C ASN A 457 -4.91 9.14 -6.18
N LEU A 458 -5.96 9.60 -5.48
CA LEU A 458 -7.33 9.67 -5.99
C LEU A 458 -7.81 11.10 -6.23
N GLN A 459 -7.07 12.11 -5.76
CA GLN A 459 -7.32 13.49 -6.16
C GLN A 459 -7.04 13.64 -7.66
N HIS A 460 -7.91 14.34 -8.36
CA HIS A 460 -7.82 14.47 -9.80
C HIS A 460 -8.39 15.79 -10.30
N LEU A 461 -7.94 16.19 -11.48
CA LEU A 461 -8.61 17.16 -12.33
C LEU A 461 -9.52 16.42 -13.30
N THR A 462 -10.67 17.01 -13.56
CA THR A 462 -11.59 16.56 -14.60
C THR A 462 -11.17 17.16 -15.93
N MET A 463 -10.89 16.31 -16.92
CA MET A 463 -10.40 16.69 -18.24
C MET A 463 -11.38 16.26 -19.33
N PRO A 464 -11.57 17.05 -20.40
CA PRO A 464 -12.37 16.61 -21.54
C PRO A 464 -11.73 15.39 -22.22
N THR A 465 -12.55 14.52 -22.79
CA THR A 465 -12.08 13.37 -23.57
C THR A 465 -11.89 13.78 -25.01
N GLU A 466 -10.72 13.49 -25.59
CA GLU A 466 -10.40 13.81 -26.97
C GLU A 466 -11.41 13.19 -27.94
N GLY A 467 -11.99 14.00 -28.82
CA GLY A 467 -12.89 13.56 -29.88
C GLY A 467 -14.30 13.14 -29.49
N LYS A 468 -14.68 13.22 -28.21
CA LYS A 468 -16.02 12.76 -27.73
C LYS A 468 -16.92 13.86 -27.14
N GLY A 469 -16.54 15.13 -27.29
CA GLY A 469 -17.28 16.27 -26.73
C GLY A 469 -17.33 16.28 -25.20
N ASP A 470 -17.97 17.30 -24.62
CA ASP A 470 -18.01 17.53 -23.16
C ASP A 470 -18.79 16.45 -22.36
N LYS A 471 -19.40 15.48 -23.02
CA LYS A 471 -20.14 14.41 -22.34
C LYS A 471 -19.26 13.36 -21.68
N TYR A 472 -17.97 13.27 -22.06
CA TYR A 472 -17.05 12.26 -21.54
C TYR A 472 -15.88 12.96 -20.86
N LEU A 473 -15.86 12.91 -19.52
CA LEU A 473 -14.83 13.50 -18.71
C LEU A 473 -13.91 12.41 -18.16
N ASN A 474 -12.61 12.61 -18.29
CA ASN A 474 -11.59 11.72 -17.73
C ASN A 474 -10.96 12.31 -16.48
N ALA A 475 -10.64 11.47 -15.49
CA ALA A 475 -9.88 11.86 -14.33
C ALA A 475 -8.38 11.92 -14.68
N PHE A 476 -7.77 13.10 -14.55
CA PHE A 476 -6.32 13.26 -14.54
C PHE A 476 -5.86 13.24 -13.08
N TYR A 477 -5.34 12.10 -12.60
CA TYR A 477 -4.93 11.95 -11.21
C TYR A 477 -3.69 12.76 -10.92
N LEU A 478 -3.74 13.49 -9.78
CA LEU A 478 -2.63 14.30 -9.31
C LEU A 478 -1.54 13.41 -8.70
N PRO A 479 -0.25 13.75 -8.86
CA PRO A 479 0.82 13.05 -8.15
C PRO A 479 0.73 13.30 -6.63
N THR A 480 1.33 12.41 -5.84
CA THR A 480 1.53 12.63 -4.40
C THR A 480 2.70 13.59 -4.15
N ARG A 481 2.79 14.11 -2.92
CA ARG A 481 3.91 14.96 -2.48
C ARG A 481 5.24 14.21 -2.59
N LEU A 482 6.29 14.94 -2.93
CA LEU A 482 7.69 14.61 -2.70
C LEU A 482 8.27 15.64 -1.71
N LYS A 483 9.09 15.22 -0.77
CA LYS A 483 9.92 16.09 0.08
C LYS A 483 11.36 15.59 0.03
N SER A 484 12.30 16.53 0.21
CA SER A 484 13.73 16.23 0.36
C SER A 484 14.15 16.63 1.77
N ALA A 485 14.90 15.79 2.45
CA ALA A 485 15.46 16.07 3.77
C ALA A 485 16.59 15.07 4.08
N ASP A 486 17.53 15.48 4.93
CA ASP A 486 18.48 14.58 5.58
C ASP A 486 17.84 14.07 6.88
N LEU A 487 17.19 12.90 6.82
CA LEU A 487 16.42 12.38 7.95
C LEU A 487 17.27 11.60 8.95
N ASP A 488 18.31 10.92 8.50
CA ASP A 488 19.18 10.16 9.41
C ASP A 488 20.39 10.96 9.90
N GLY A 489 20.63 12.14 9.32
CA GLY A 489 21.71 13.04 9.72
C GLY A 489 23.08 12.63 9.20
N ASP A 490 23.12 11.89 8.07
CA ASP A 490 24.37 11.45 7.43
C ASP A 490 24.95 12.51 6.49
N GLY A 491 24.30 13.66 6.36
CA GLY A 491 24.69 14.79 5.51
C GLY A 491 24.26 14.63 4.06
N LYS A 492 23.47 13.60 3.73
CA LYS A 492 22.93 13.40 2.40
C LYS A 492 21.43 13.67 2.37
N THR A 493 20.96 14.12 1.24
CA THR A 493 19.53 14.40 1.03
C THR A 493 18.81 13.15 0.58
N GLU A 494 17.85 12.69 1.38
CA GLU A 494 16.87 11.68 0.96
C GLU A 494 15.68 12.34 0.28
N VAL A 495 15.06 11.59 -0.63
CA VAL A 495 13.76 11.91 -1.21
C VAL A 495 12.69 11.03 -0.59
N ILE A 496 11.80 11.65 0.16
CA ILE A 496 10.69 10.98 0.84
C ILE A 496 9.46 11.01 -0.06
N LEU A 497 8.80 9.87 -0.17
CA LEU A 497 7.66 9.68 -1.04
C LEU A 497 6.63 8.70 -0.48
N ILE A 498 5.42 8.80 -0.99
CA ILE A 498 4.35 7.84 -0.74
C ILE A 498 4.40 6.73 -1.81
N LYS A 499 4.18 5.49 -1.38
CA LYS A 499 3.89 4.35 -2.23
C LYS A 499 2.58 3.69 -1.78
N ASN A 500 1.51 3.96 -2.49
CA ASN A 500 0.21 3.34 -2.27
C ASN A 500 0.08 2.05 -3.09
N PHE A 501 -0.43 1.00 -2.45
CA PHE A 501 -0.58 -0.32 -3.08
C PHE A 501 -1.94 -0.44 -3.76
N GLU A 502 -1.91 -0.44 -5.07
CA GLU A 502 -3.11 -0.52 -5.91
C GLU A 502 -3.74 -1.92 -5.88
N MET A 503 -5.10 -1.97 -5.81
CA MET A 503 -5.83 -3.23 -5.70
C MET A 503 -5.96 -3.99 -7.02
N ALA A 504 -6.11 -3.27 -8.13
CA ALA A 504 -6.51 -3.84 -9.42
C ALA A 504 -5.44 -3.80 -10.50
N GLY A 505 -4.23 -3.32 -10.17
CA GLY A 505 -3.20 -3.02 -11.17
C GLY A 505 -3.67 -1.93 -12.16
N ARG A 506 -2.76 -1.18 -12.76
CA ARG A 506 -3.05 0.00 -13.60
C ARG A 506 -3.70 -0.27 -14.96
N LYS A 507 -4.13 -1.50 -15.23
CA LYS A 507 -4.84 -1.85 -16.49
C LYS A 507 -6.17 -1.09 -16.66
N LEU A 508 -6.76 -0.61 -15.55
CA LEU A 508 -7.97 0.22 -15.57
C LEU A 508 -7.61 1.63 -15.07
N GLN A 509 -6.95 2.44 -15.88
CA GLN A 509 -6.51 3.80 -15.52
C GLN A 509 -7.63 4.69 -14.96
N GLN A 510 -8.88 4.36 -15.21
CA GLN A 510 -10.07 5.11 -14.74
C GLN A 510 -10.56 4.68 -13.35
N PHE A 511 -10.08 3.55 -12.79
CA PHE A 511 -10.56 3.01 -11.52
C PHE A 511 -9.40 2.70 -10.57
N ARG A 512 -8.80 3.75 -10.00
CA ARG A 512 -7.78 3.59 -8.97
C ARG A 512 -8.42 3.22 -7.63
N SER A 513 -7.85 2.25 -6.93
CA SER A 513 -8.24 1.85 -5.58
C SER A 513 -7.04 1.32 -4.82
N TYR A 514 -6.89 1.73 -3.56
CA TYR A 514 -5.72 1.42 -2.75
C TYR A 514 -6.16 0.77 -1.43
N LYS A 515 -5.46 -0.26 -0.97
CA LYS A 515 -5.72 -0.96 0.32
C LYS A 515 -4.75 -0.60 1.42
N GLY A 516 -3.64 0.01 1.09
CA GLY A 516 -2.61 0.38 2.03
C GLY A 516 -1.53 1.18 1.34
N GLY A 517 -0.66 1.77 2.14
CA GLY A 517 0.48 2.53 1.66
C GLY A 517 1.67 2.41 2.62
N GLN A 518 2.80 2.92 2.19
CA GLN A 518 4.00 3.12 3.00
C GLN A 518 4.70 4.39 2.55
N LEU A 519 5.49 4.98 3.41
CA LEU A 519 6.46 6.01 3.06
C LEU A 519 7.79 5.33 2.77
N GLU A 520 8.48 5.81 1.76
CA GLU A 520 9.82 5.36 1.40
C GLU A 520 10.75 6.57 1.31
N ALA A 521 11.98 6.42 1.76
CA ALA A 521 13.07 7.35 1.48
C ALA A 521 14.01 6.74 0.46
N HIS A 522 14.33 7.51 -0.56
CA HIS A 522 15.21 7.12 -1.64
C HIS A 522 16.42 8.05 -1.69
N ILE A 523 17.59 7.50 -1.96
CA ILE A 523 18.83 8.24 -2.09
C ILE A 523 19.44 8.00 -3.49
N TRP A 524 20.18 8.99 -3.98
CA TRP A 524 20.95 8.84 -5.21
C TRP A 524 22.25 8.08 -4.95
N ASN A 525 22.46 6.95 -5.64
CA ASN A 525 23.65 6.12 -5.50
C ASN A 525 24.69 6.28 -6.64
N GLY A 526 24.57 7.36 -7.43
CA GLY A 526 25.41 7.59 -8.60
C GLY A 526 24.87 7.00 -9.92
N LEU A 527 23.98 6.02 -9.85
CA LEU A 527 23.36 5.37 -11.02
C LEU A 527 21.83 5.58 -11.08
N GLY A 528 21.21 5.87 -9.94
CA GLY A 528 19.78 6.08 -9.84
C GLY A 528 19.30 6.26 -8.41
N MET A 529 18.00 6.53 -8.27
CA MET A 529 17.34 6.60 -6.96
C MET A 529 17.07 5.17 -6.47
N VAL A 530 17.60 4.84 -5.30
CA VAL A 530 17.41 3.55 -4.64
C VAL A 530 16.75 3.72 -3.28
N PRO A 531 15.85 2.83 -2.88
CA PRO A 531 15.24 2.89 -1.56
C PRO A 531 16.29 2.62 -0.47
N GLN A 532 16.43 3.54 0.48
CA GLN A 532 17.29 3.42 1.64
C GLN A 532 16.53 2.79 2.81
N TRP A 533 15.34 3.32 3.10
CA TRP A 533 14.43 2.76 4.09
C TRP A 533 12.96 2.93 3.68
N LYS A 534 12.10 2.20 4.35
CA LYS A 534 10.66 2.28 4.18
C LYS A 534 9.93 2.02 5.51
N THR A 535 8.78 2.65 5.67
CA THR A 535 7.92 2.37 6.81
C THR A 535 7.27 0.99 6.66
N ARG A 536 6.75 0.46 7.76
CA ARG A 536 5.81 -0.67 7.69
C ARG A 536 4.57 -0.26 6.91
N LYS A 537 3.95 -1.24 6.27
CA LYS A 537 2.72 -1.01 5.52
C LYS A 537 1.59 -0.58 6.44
N ILE A 538 1.00 0.57 6.13
CA ILE A 538 -0.11 1.18 6.85
C ILE A 538 -1.41 0.77 6.15
N SER A 539 -2.42 0.35 6.92
CA SER A 539 -3.76 0.07 6.40
C SER A 539 -4.49 1.37 6.08
N GLY A 540 -4.94 1.53 4.84
CA GLY A 540 -5.51 2.76 4.30
C GLY A 540 -4.57 3.41 3.28
N ARG A 541 -5.13 4.26 2.43
CA ARG A 541 -4.35 5.02 1.45
C ARG A 541 -3.68 6.21 2.12
N LEU A 542 -2.39 6.38 1.91
CA LEU A 542 -1.67 7.58 2.30
C LEU A 542 -2.01 8.70 1.31
N GLN A 543 -2.43 9.85 1.85
CA GLN A 543 -2.82 11.00 1.04
C GLN A 543 -1.71 12.03 0.93
N ASP A 544 -1.13 12.40 2.06
CA ASP A 544 -0.09 13.41 2.18
C ASP A 544 0.77 13.11 3.42
N PHE A 545 1.91 13.79 3.55
CA PHE A 545 2.78 13.68 4.71
C PHE A 545 3.55 14.97 4.96
N ALA A 546 3.99 15.14 6.20
CA ALA A 546 4.83 16.23 6.66
C ALA A 546 5.96 15.70 7.56
N ILE A 547 6.98 16.51 7.76
CA ILE A 547 8.10 16.26 8.65
C ILE A 547 8.23 17.49 9.56
N GLY A 548 8.29 17.28 10.86
CA GLY A 548 8.42 18.36 11.84
C GLY A 548 8.18 17.87 13.25
N ASP A 549 8.49 18.68 14.25
CA ASP A 549 8.19 18.43 15.66
C ASP A 549 6.67 18.55 15.87
N PHE A 550 6.00 17.40 15.83
CA PHE A 550 4.53 17.31 15.84
C PHE A 550 3.94 17.45 17.25
N ASP A 551 4.65 17.01 18.28
CA ASP A 551 4.13 16.96 19.65
C ASP A 551 4.84 17.94 20.60
N GLY A 552 5.81 18.72 20.11
CA GLY A 552 6.50 19.77 20.84
C GLY A 552 7.58 19.25 21.79
N ASP A 553 8.16 18.07 21.50
CA ASP A 553 9.21 17.46 22.31
C ASP A 553 10.64 17.82 21.84
N GLY A 554 10.77 18.59 20.76
CA GLY A 554 12.02 19.04 20.16
C GLY A 554 12.63 18.05 19.17
N ARG A 555 11.95 16.93 18.88
CA ARG A 555 12.35 15.95 17.87
C ARG A 555 11.45 16.03 16.65
N GLN A 556 11.92 15.53 15.54
CA GLN A 556 11.13 15.50 14.31
C GLN A 556 10.37 14.19 14.15
N GLU A 557 9.09 14.29 13.82
CA GLU A 557 8.25 13.17 13.45
C GLU A 557 8.00 13.15 11.95
N LEU A 558 7.78 11.93 11.47
CA LEU A 558 7.17 11.68 10.16
C LEU A 558 5.66 11.55 10.35
N VAL A 559 4.93 12.52 9.88
CA VAL A 559 3.48 12.64 10.05
C VAL A 559 2.77 12.35 8.74
N ALA A 560 1.79 11.45 8.76
CA ALA A 560 1.06 11.06 7.54
C ALA A 560 -0.46 11.15 7.69
N ALA A 561 -1.11 11.63 6.65
CA ALA A 561 -2.57 11.62 6.49
C ALA A 561 -3.01 10.29 5.87
N VAL A 562 -3.79 9.51 6.58
CA VAL A 562 -4.27 8.18 6.18
C VAL A 562 -5.77 8.21 5.90
N ILE A 563 -6.16 7.85 4.70
CA ILE A 563 -7.56 7.67 4.32
C ILE A 563 -7.96 6.23 4.64
N MET A 564 -8.73 6.07 5.71
CA MET A 564 -9.23 4.77 6.16
C MET A 564 -10.46 4.32 5.38
N LYS A 565 -11.28 5.27 4.89
CA LYS A 565 -12.50 5.03 4.14
C LYS A 565 -12.77 6.17 3.16
N GLU A 566 -12.94 5.88 1.88
CA GLU A 566 -13.09 6.89 0.82
C GLU A 566 -14.49 7.56 0.77
N GLY A 567 -15.52 6.97 1.37
CA GLY A 567 -16.86 7.56 1.37
C GLY A 567 -17.56 7.57 0.00
N ARG A 568 -17.28 6.59 -0.85
CA ARG A 568 -17.77 6.55 -2.24
C ARG A 568 -19.26 6.24 -2.42
N VAL A 569 -19.94 5.83 -1.37
CA VAL A 569 -21.38 5.48 -1.41
C VAL A 569 -22.15 6.49 -0.57
N ALA A 570 -23.30 6.95 -1.03
CA ALA A 570 -24.15 7.97 -0.39
C ALA A 570 -24.42 7.71 1.11
N LEU A 571 -24.34 6.45 1.55
CA LEU A 571 -24.54 6.01 2.93
C LEU A 571 -23.26 5.90 3.76
N THR A 572 -22.08 6.07 3.18
CA THR A 572 -20.81 5.86 3.90
C THR A 572 -19.98 7.13 3.96
N LYS A 573 -19.88 7.73 5.15
CA LYS A 573 -19.04 8.91 5.39
C LYS A 573 -17.56 8.54 5.20
N ALA A 574 -16.80 9.42 4.57
CA ALA A 574 -15.35 9.33 4.50
C ALA A 574 -14.75 9.35 5.91
N LYS A 575 -13.63 8.64 6.09
CA LYS A 575 -12.87 8.65 7.35
C LYS A 575 -11.39 8.74 7.08
N SER A 576 -10.72 9.65 7.77
CA SER A 576 -9.27 9.82 7.74
C SER A 576 -8.71 9.86 9.16
N ALA A 577 -7.42 9.67 9.31
CA ALA A 577 -6.67 9.92 10.53
C ALA A 577 -5.29 10.47 10.20
N ILE A 578 -4.68 11.14 11.15
CA ILE A 578 -3.27 11.49 11.12
C ILE A 578 -2.53 10.50 12.02
N ILE A 579 -1.38 10.05 11.58
CA ILE A 579 -0.45 9.23 12.35
C ILE A 579 0.89 9.93 12.40
N ALA A 580 1.56 9.85 13.53
CA ALA A 580 2.89 10.42 13.72
C ALA A 580 3.85 9.38 14.30
N TYR A 581 5.09 9.41 13.85
CA TYR A 581 6.14 8.50 14.25
C TYR A 581 7.43 9.27 14.46
N GLU A 582 8.09 9.06 15.59
CA GLU A 582 9.42 9.57 15.79
C GLU A 582 10.41 8.97 14.79
N LEU A 583 11.17 9.82 14.12
CA LEU A 583 12.19 9.41 13.14
C LEU A 583 13.44 8.87 13.82
N LYS A 584 13.86 9.47 14.93
CA LYS A 584 15.06 9.06 15.71
C LYS A 584 14.63 8.53 17.08
N GLN A 585 15.40 7.59 17.64
CA GLN A 585 15.21 7.06 18.99
C GLN A 585 15.90 7.95 20.02
#